data_980059f9658524dcfdfec3368aa1be9b
#
_entry.id   980059f9658524dcfdfec3368aa1be9b
#
_cell.length_a   1.000
_cell.length_b   1.000
_cell.length_c   1.000
_cell.angle_alpha   90.00
_cell.angle_beta   90.00
_cell.angle_gamma   90.00
#
_symmetry.space_group_name_H-M   'P 1'
#
loop_
_entity.id
_entity.type
_entity.pdbx_description
1 polymer ?
#
loop_
_entity_poly.entity_id
_entity_poly.type
_entity_poly.pdbx_seq_one_letter_code
_entity_poly.pdbx_strand_id
1 'polypeptide(L)'
;VSHEEISLMLMERMNKEMNGQLSLAIQIFKDEYPKRFLHQLVSGQLDMDRLDYLRRDSFYTGVTEGNIGSARIIKMLDVADDRLVVESKGIYSIENFLTARRLMYWQVYLHKTSVAYEKMLISTLLRAKELASQGVELFASPALRFFLYNDINPTEFYNNPDCLENFIQLDDNDIWTALKVWSTHADKVLSTLSMGMINRNIFKVEISSEPIS
;
A
#
# COMPACT_ATOMS: atom_id res chain seq x y z
N VAL A 1 -12.33 -2.55 -2.61
CA VAL A 1 -12.13 -1.09 -2.60
C VAL A 1 -10.66 -0.82 -2.78
N SER A 2 -10.29 -0.02 -3.79
CA SER A 2 -8.89 0.33 -4.03
C SER A 2 -8.42 1.44 -3.06
N HIS A 3 -7.10 1.59 -2.94
CA HIS A 3 -6.55 2.65 -2.09
C HIS A 3 -6.83 4.06 -2.67
N GLU A 4 -6.95 4.19 -3.99
CA GLU A 4 -7.34 5.44 -4.63
C GLU A 4 -8.79 5.82 -4.29
N GLU A 5 -9.70 4.84 -4.28
CA GLU A 5 -11.10 5.07 -3.91
C GLU A 5 -11.22 5.49 -2.44
N ILE A 6 -10.47 4.84 -1.54
CA ILE A 6 -10.43 5.23 -0.11
C ILE A 6 -9.83 6.64 0.04
N SER A 7 -8.74 6.93 -0.67
CA SER A 7 -8.15 8.27 -0.67
C SER A 7 -9.15 9.33 -1.11
N LEU A 8 -9.94 9.03 -2.15
CA LEU A 8 -10.98 9.95 -2.63
C LEU A 8 -12.09 10.16 -1.60
N MET A 9 -12.56 9.09 -0.93
CA MET A 9 -13.54 9.22 0.15
C MET A 9 -13.04 10.12 1.28
N LEU A 10 -11.75 9.99 1.64
CA LEU A 10 -11.11 10.84 2.65
C LEU A 10 -11.00 12.30 2.17
N MET A 11 -10.57 12.52 0.94
CA MET A 11 -10.47 13.86 0.35
C MET A 11 -11.85 14.55 0.29
N GLU A 12 -12.90 13.83 -0.08
CA GLU A 12 -14.27 14.36 -0.14
C GLU A 12 -14.80 14.71 1.26
N ARG A 13 -14.50 13.88 2.26
CA ARG A 13 -14.83 14.17 3.66
C ARG A 13 -14.10 15.43 4.16
N MET A 14 -12.78 15.48 4.00
CA MET A 14 -11.97 16.64 4.38
C MET A 14 -12.43 17.90 3.65
N ASN A 15 -12.81 17.78 2.37
CA ASN A 15 -13.30 18.89 1.58
C ASN A 15 -14.58 19.50 2.16
N LYS A 16 -15.49 18.68 2.69
CA LYS A 16 -16.70 19.15 3.39
C LYS A 16 -16.31 19.90 4.67
N GLU A 17 -15.41 19.36 5.47
CA GLU A 17 -14.93 19.98 6.71
C GLU A 17 -14.20 21.30 6.44
N MET A 18 -13.48 21.39 5.31
CA MET A 18 -12.71 22.56 4.87
C MET A 18 -13.50 23.51 3.96
N ASN A 19 -14.83 23.44 3.94
CA ASN A 19 -15.70 24.31 3.15
C ASN A 19 -15.33 24.40 1.65
N GLY A 20 -14.96 23.27 1.04
CA GLY A 20 -14.70 23.16 -0.40
C GLY A 20 -13.26 23.50 -0.84
N GLN A 21 -12.32 23.70 0.09
CA GLN A 21 -10.96 24.11 -0.26
C GLN A 21 -10.16 23.04 -1.02
N LEU A 22 -10.57 21.76 -0.95
CA LEU A 22 -9.92 20.66 -1.67
C LEU A 22 -10.57 20.35 -3.04
N SER A 23 -11.58 21.09 -3.47
CA SER A 23 -12.33 20.78 -4.69
C SER A 23 -11.44 20.69 -5.93
N LEU A 24 -10.45 21.59 -6.07
CA LEU A 24 -9.49 21.55 -7.18
C LEU A 24 -8.58 20.29 -7.08
N ALA A 25 -8.10 19.97 -5.91
CA ALA A 25 -7.27 18.79 -5.68
C ALA A 25 -8.01 17.49 -6.04
N ILE A 26 -9.29 17.40 -5.68
CA ILE A 26 -10.16 16.27 -6.03
C ILE A 26 -10.34 16.15 -7.54
N GLN A 27 -10.58 17.26 -8.25
CA GLN A 27 -10.69 17.25 -9.71
C GLN A 27 -9.38 16.80 -10.38
N ILE A 28 -8.24 17.24 -9.88
CA ILE A 28 -6.92 16.81 -10.38
C ILE A 28 -6.71 15.30 -10.09
N PHE A 29 -7.04 14.84 -8.90
CA PHE A 29 -6.92 13.45 -8.51
C PHE A 29 -7.79 12.52 -9.39
N LYS A 30 -8.99 12.95 -9.75
CA LYS A 30 -9.95 12.23 -10.62
C LYS A 30 -9.64 12.31 -12.12
N ASP A 31 -8.61 13.03 -12.56
CA ASP A 31 -8.36 13.39 -13.97
C ASP A 31 -9.52 14.16 -14.63
N GLU A 32 -10.28 14.91 -13.85
CA GLU A 32 -11.41 15.74 -14.32
C GLU A 32 -11.02 17.20 -14.57
N TYR A 33 -9.82 17.61 -14.13
CA TYR A 33 -9.35 18.97 -14.34
C TYR A 33 -8.77 19.15 -15.76
N PRO A 34 -9.06 20.29 -16.45
CA PRO A 34 -8.66 20.48 -17.85
C PRO A 34 -7.15 20.34 -18.11
N LYS A 35 -6.30 20.70 -17.15
CA LYS A 35 -4.84 20.54 -17.26
C LYS A 35 -4.42 19.14 -16.81
N ARG A 36 -4.45 18.18 -17.74
CA ARG A 36 -4.21 16.75 -17.46
C ARG A 36 -2.81 16.42 -16.99
N PHE A 37 -1.81 17.23 -17.35
CA PHE A 37 -0.45 17.01 -16.83
C PHE A 37 -0.37 17.04 -15.29
N LEU A 38 -1.29 17.73 -14.62
CA LEU A 38 -1.35 17.75 -13.15
C LEU A 38 -1.73 16.39 -12.58
N HIS A 39 -2.69 15.69 -13.20
CA HIS A 39 -2.99 14.31 -12.80
C HIS A 39 -1.79 13.38 -13.02
N GLN A 40 -1.01 13.56 -14.09
CA GLN A 40 0.18 12.76 -14.36
C GLN A 40 1.28 12.91 -13.30
N LEU A 41 1.32 14.02 -12.57
CA LEU A 41 2.21 14.20 -11.41
C LEU A 41 1.78 13.37 -10.20
N VAL A 42 0.50 13.04 -10.10
CA VAL A 42 -0.11 12.28 -8.98
C VAL A 42 -0.20 10.80 -9.32
N SER A 43 -0.59 10.49 -10.56
CA SER A 43 -0.80 9.11 -11.01
C SER A 43 -0.28 8.95 -12.44
N GLY A 44 1.00 8.73 -12.60
CA GLY A 44 1.66 8.58 -13.89
C GLY A 44 2.78 7.54 -13.84
N GLN A 45 3.53 7.40 -14.94
CA GLN A 45 4.71 6.52 -14.96
C GLN A 45 5.91 7.14 -14.23
N LEU A 46 5.92 8.46 -14.12
CA LEU A 46 6.96 9.26 -13.46
C LEU A 46 6.28 10.24 -12.48
N ASP A 47 5.45 9.70 -11.61
CA ASP A 47 4.78 10.48 -10.57
C ASP A 47 5.69 10.75 -9.37
N MET A 48 5.26 11.69 -8.54
CA MET A 48 6.04 12.14 -7.39
C MET A 48 6.14 11.06 -6.31
N ASP A 49 5.13 10.21 -6.18
CA ASP A 49 5.13 9.09 -5.24
C ASP A 49 6.23 8.08 -5.60
N ARG A 50 6.36 7.70 -6.88
CA ARG A 50 7.45 6.81 -7.34
C ARG A 50 8.82 7.40 -7.13
N LEU A 51 8.98 8.69 -7.37
CA LEU A 51 10.26 9.38 -7.12
C LEU A 51 10.60 9.41 -5.61
N ASP A 52 9.60 9.52 -4.75
CA ASP A 52 9.79 9.49 -3.30
C ASP A 52 10.10 8.08 -2.81
N TYR A 53 9.18 7.11 -3.05
CA TYR A 53 9.35 5.81 -2.42
C TYR A 53 10.59 5.05 -2.90
N LEU A 54 10.96 5.14 -4.19
CA LEU A 54 12.18 4.50 -4.67
C LEU A 54 13.42 5.01 -3.93
N ARG A 55 13.52 6.32 -3.73
CA ARG A 55 14.63 6.91 -3.00
C ARG A 55 14.61 6.52 -1.52
N ARG A 56 13.46 6.60 -0.89
CA ARG A 56 13.27 6.30 0.54
C ARG A 56 13.52 4.83 0.82
N ASP A 57 12.95 3.94 0.02
CA ASP A 57 13.12 2.49 0.17
C ASP A 57 14.56 2.06 -0.11
N SER A 58 15.22 2.64 -1.13
CA SER A 58 16.65 2.44 -1.37
C SER A 58 17.49 2.78 -0.13
N PHE A 59 17.19 3.90 0.51
CA PHE A 59 17.89 4.33 1.72
C PHE A 59 17.67 3.34 2.90
N TYR A 60 16.42 2.99 3.21
CA TYR A 60 16.10 2.14 4.35
C TYR A 60 16.46 0.67 4.15
N THR A 61 16.44 0.17 2.92
CA THR A 61 16.82 -1.22 2.61
C THR A 61 18.32 -1.39 2.38
N GLY A 62 19.06 -0.30 2.17
CA GLY A 62 20.47 -0.32 1.82
C GLY A 62 20.76 -0.79 0.39
N VAL A 63 19.73 -0.89 -0.46
CA VAL A 63 19.87 -1.27 -1.88
C VAL A 63 20.22 -0.04 -2.70
N THR A 64 21.51 0.16 -2.94
CA THR A 64 22.06 1.36 -3.60
C THR A 64 21.62 1.51 -5.06
N GLU A 65 21.25 0.42 -5.72
CA GLU A 65 20.73 0.39 -7.09
C GLU A 65 19.41 1.14 -7.25
N GLY A 66 18.66 1.32 -6.15
CA GLY A 66 17.44 2.13 -6.11
C GLY A 66 17.70 3.64 -6.05
N ASN A 67 18.94 4.09 -5.96
CA ASN A 67 19.25 5.51 -5.88
C ASN A 67 19.04 6.21 -7.22
N ILE A 68 18.09 7.13 -7.25
CA ILE A 68 17.71 7.91 -8.42
C ILE A 68 18.00 9.40 -8.22
N GLY A 69 18.38 10.08 -9.29
CA GLY A 69 18.57 11.52 -9.29
C GLY A 69 17.28 12.32 -9.38
N SER A 70 16.33 12.12 -8.42
CA SER A 70 14.99 12.73 -8.46
C SER A 70 15.00 14.24 -8.64
N ALA A 71 15.91 14.95 -7.96
CA ALA A 71 16.03 16.41 -8.10
C ALA A 71 16.40 16.83 -9.54
N ARG A 72 17.22 16.05 -10.25
CA ARG A 72 17.52 16.30 -11.66
C ARG A 72 16.34 15.96 -12.54
N ILE A 73 15.66 14.85 -12.30
CA ILE A 73 14.46 14.46 -13.04
C ILE A 73 13.41 15.58 -12.96
N ILE A 74 13.11 16.07 -11.76
CA ILE A 74 12.14 17.15 -11.54
C ILE A 74 12.52 18.41 -12.33
N LYS A 75 13.81 18.78 -12.37
CA LYS A 75 14.29 19.93 -13.15
C LYS A 75 14.19 19.74 -14.66
N MET A 76 14.07 18.51 -15.14
CA MET A 76 13.95 18.19 -16.57
C MET A 76 12.49 17.97 -16.99
N LEU A 77 11.54 17.99 -16.05
CA LEU A 77 10.12 17.94 -16.38
C LEU A 77 9.68 19.24 -17.06
N ASP A 78 8.87 19.09 -18.08
CA ASP A 78 8.23 20.20 -18.82
C ASP A 78 6.81 19.77 -19.23
N VAL A 79 6.06 20.69 -19.81
CA VAL A 79 4.70 20.44 -20.29
C VAL A 79 4.64 20.76 -21.78
N ALA A 80 4.23 19.80 -22.58
CA ALA A 80 3.96 19.97 -24.01
C ALA A 80 2.60 19.35 -24.36
N ASP A 81 1.76 20.08 -25.07
CA ASP A 81 0.42 19.65 -25.47
C ASP A 81 -0.41 19.07 -24.31
N ASP A 82 -0.39 19.77 -23.18
CA ASP A 82 -1.07 19.38 -21.92
C ASP A 82 -0.62 18.01 -21.36
N ARG A 83 0.58 17.56 -21.71
CA ARG A 83 1.19 16.34 -21.20
C ARG A 83 2.50 16.63 -20.48
N LEU A 84 2.75 15.87 -19.43
CA LEU A 84 4.03 15.89 -18.76
C LEU A 84 5.07 15.22 -19.67
N VAL A 85 6.13 15.95 -19.96
CA VAL A 85 7.24 15.48 -20.81
C VAL A 85 8.57 15.67 -20.08
N VAL A 86 9.60 15.03 -20.59
CA VAL A 86 10.97 15.19 -20.07
C VAL A 86 11.84 15.76 -21.19
N GLU A 87 12.59 16.81 -20.90
CA GLU A 87 13.56 17.35 -21.84
C GLU A 87 14.56 16.27 -22.31
N SER A 88 14.95 16.30 -23.57
CA SER A 88 15.86 15.29 -24.18
C SER A 88 17.17 15.10 -23.42
N LYS A 89 17.71 16.17 -22.83
CA LYS A 89 18.91 16.12 -21.98
C LYS A 89 18.70 15.33 -20.66
N GLY A 90 17.47 15.01 -20.32
CA GLY A 90 17.09 14.19 -19.15
C GLY A 90 17.05 12.69 -19.41
N ILE A 91 17.27 12.22 -20.65
CA ILE A 91 17.06 10.81 -21.06
C ILE A 91 17.83 9.82 -20.17
N TYR A 92 19.10 10.08 -19.87
CA TYR A 92 19.90 9.20 -19.00
C TYR A 92 19.38 9.12 -17.57
N SER A 93 18.75 10.20 -17.07
CA SER A 93 18.12 10.18 -15.74
C SER A 93 16.85 9.31 -15.73
N ILE A 94 16.12 9.29 -16.83
CA ILE A 94 14.95 8.42 -16.99
C ILE A 94 15.35 6.96 -17.18
N GLU A 95 16.37 6.68 -17.95
CA GLU A 95 16.93 5.32 -18.09
C GLU A 95 17.39 4.76 -16.73
N ASN A 96 18.10 5.59 -15.95
CA ASN A 96 18.51 5.24 -14.59
C ASN A 96 17.28 4.98 -13.69
N PHE A 97 16.27 5.85 -13.75
CA PHE A 97 15.02 5.66 -12.99
C PHE A 97 14.34 4.34 -13.33
N LEU A 98 14.19 4.00 -14.61
CA LEU A 98 13.54 2.74 -15.03
C LEU A 98 14.36 1.52 -14.59
N THR A 99 15.68 1.60 -14.69
CA THR A 99 16.59 0.55 -14.23
C THR A 99 16.53 0.37 -12.72
N ALA A 100 16.63 1.46 -11.96
CA ALA A 100 16.54 1.46 -10.52
C ALA A 100 15.19 0.88 -10.03
N ARG A 101 14.07 1.31 -10.64
CA ARG A 101 12.74 0.76 -10.35
C ARG A 101 12.70 -0.75 -10.56
N ARG A 102 13.20 -1.26 -11.69
CA ARG A 102 13.24 -2.70 -11.97
C ARG A 102 14.07 -3.46 -10.93
N LEU A 103 15.24 -2.92 -10.55
CA LEU A 103 16.12 -3.56 -9.57
C LEU A 103 15.50 -3.56 -8.17
N MET A 104 14.83 -2.47 -7.76
CA MET A 104 14.10 -2.41 -6.51
C MET A 104 12.96 -3.43 -6.46
N TYR A 105 12.24 -3.65 -7.58
CA TYR A 105 11.22 -4.70 -7.63
C TYR A 105 11.85 -6.08 -7.37
N TRP A 106 12.98 -6.40 -7.95
CA TRP A 106 13.61 -7.70 -7.77
C TRP A 106 14.28 -7.88 -6.41
N GLN A 107 14.96 -6.85 -5.93
CA GLN A 107 15.77 -6.96 -4.72
C GLN A 107 14.97 -6.68 -3.44
N VAL A 108 13.87 -5.95 -3.52
CA VAL A 108 13.09 -5.53 -2.35
C VAL A 108 11.65 -6.01 -2.43
N TYR A 109 10.84 -5.51 -3.38
CA TYR A 109 9.39 -5.71 -3.36
C TYR A 109 8.99 -7.15 -3.70
N LEU A 110 9.65 -7.81 -4.64
CA LEU A 110 9.42 -9.20 -5.02
C LEU A 110 10.46 -10.15 -4.43
N HIS A 111 11.23 -9.71 -3.45
CA HIS A 111 12.16 -10.60 -2.77
C HIS A 111 11.38 -11.71 -2.05
N LYS A 112 11.84 -12.96 -2.16
CA LYS A 112 11.15 -14.14 -1.59
C LYS A 112 10.74 -13.96 -0.14
N THR A 113 11.59 -13.35 0.67
CA THR A 113 11.31 -13.07 2.08
C THR A 113 10.15 -12.08 2.26
N SER A 114 10.12 -11.01 1.46
CA SER A 114 9.04 -10.01 1.52
C SER A 114 7.70 -10.62 1.14
N VAL A 115 7.68 -11.37 0.02
CA VAL A 115 6.49 -12.09 -0.45
C VAL A 115 6.03 -13.14 0.55
N ALA A 116 6.97 -13.89 1.16
CA ALA A 116 6.65 -14.88 2.18
C ALA A 116 5.99 -14.25 3.39
N TYR A 117 6.53 -13.12 3.85
CA TYR A 117 6.02 -12.40 5.01
C TYR A 117 4.61 -11.85 4.75
N GLU A 118 4.40 -11.25 3.59
CA GLU A 118 3.07 -10.78 3.14
C GLU A 118 2.05 -11.93 3.12
N LYS A 119 2.40 -13.06 2.51
CA LYS A 119 1.50 -14.23 2.46
C LYS A 119 1.20 -14.81 3.84
N MET A 120 2.18 -14.84 4.73
CA MET A 120 1.96 -15.25 6.12
C MET A 120 1.02 -14.30 6.84
N LEU A 121 1.17 -12.98 6.66
CA LEU A 121 0.26 -11.98 7.25
C LEU A 121 -1.17 -12.18 6.75
N ILE A 122 -1.36 -12.28 5.43
CA ILE A 122 -2.67 -12.53 4.82
C ILE A 122 -3.28 -13.81 5.39
N SER A 123 -2.52 -14.92 5.45
CA SER A 123 -2.99 -16.20 5.97
C SER A 123 -3.38 -16.11 7.45
N THR A 124 -2.61 -15.34 8.24
CA THR A 124 -2.91 -15.11 9.67
C THR A 124 -4.22 -14.36 9.84
N LEU A 125 -4.42 -13.27 9.08
CA LEU A 125 -5.65 -12.47 9.15
C LEU A 125 -6.87 -13.25 8.65
N LEU A 126 -6.73 -14.06 7.59
CA LEU A 126 -7.78 -14.95 7.10
C LEU A 126 -8.16 -15.99 8.17
N ARG A 127 -7.17 -16.60 8.85
CA ARG A 127 -7.45 -17.55 9.94
C ARG A 127 -8.15 -16.87 11.12
N ALA A 128 -7.69 -15.68 11.50
CA ALA A 128 -8.35 -14.89 12.53
C ALA A 128 -9.82 -14.57 12.16
N LYS A 129 -10.06 -14.16 10.92
CA LYS A 129 -11.40 -13.90 10.40
C LYS A 129 -12.30 -15.16 10.44
N GLU A 130 -11.76 -16.30 10.03
CA GLU A 130 -12.49 -17.58 10.09
C GLU A 130 -12.87 -17.94 11.52
N LEU A 131 -11.94 -17.84 12.47
CA LEU A 131 -12.22 -18.11 13.88
C LEU A 131 -13.27 -17.14 14.46
N ALA A 132 -13.16 -15.86 14.14
CA ALA A 132 -14.14 -14.85 14.55
C ALA A 132 -15.54 -15.17 14.01
N SER A 133 -15.65 -15.61 12.74
CA SER A 133 -16.93 -16.03 12.14
C SER A 133 -17.53 -17.27 12.79
N GLN A 134 -16.70 -18.12 13.39
CA GLN A 134 -17.12 -19.29 14.18
C GLN A 134 -17.49 -18.95 15.63
N GLY A 135 -17.46 -17.67 16.00
CA GLY A 135 -17.78 -17.19 17.33
C GLY A 135 -16.63 -17.28 18.34
N VAL A 136 -15.41 -17.58 17.88
CA VAL A 136 -14.22 -17.56 18.75
C VAL A 136 -13.86 -16.12 19.08
N GLU A 137 -13.72 -15.82 20.37
CA GLU A 137 -13.31 -14.49 20.79
C GLU A 137 -11.80 -14.31 20.63
N LEU A 138 -11.41 -13.32 19.83
CA LEU A 138 -10.03 -12.97 19.56
C LEU A 138 -9.74 -11.57 20.10
N PHE A 139 -8.54 -11.39 20.65
CA PHE A 139 -8.04 -10.07 20.95
C PHE A 139 -7.89 -9.26 19.67
N ALA A 140 -8.42 -8.05 19.67
CA ALA A 140 -8.24 -7.07 18.61
C ALA A 140 -8.47 -5.66 19.18
N SER A 141 -7.81 -4.66 18.62
CA SER A 141 -8.17 -3.26 18.85
C SER A 141 -9.59 -2.97 18.32
N PRO A 142 -10.25 -1.90 18.73
CA PRO A 142 -11.61 -1.62 18.27
C PRO A 142 -11.74 -1.60 16.74
N ALA A 143 -10.81 -0.97 16.04
CA ALA A 143 -10.80 -0.88 14.59
C ALA A 143 -10.57 -2.24 13.92
N LEU A 144 -9.59 -3.02 14.38
CA LEU A 144 -9.34 -4.36 13.88
C LEU A 144 -10.52 -5.29 14.18
N ARG A 145 -11.12 -5.17 15.37
CA ARG A 145 -12.32 -5.95 15.77
C ARG A 145 -13.48 -5.71 14.82
N PHE A 146 -13.69 -4.45 14.42
CA PHE A 146 -14.74 -4.11 13.47
C PHE A 146 -14.61 -4.93 12.18
N PHE A 147 -13.43 -5.02 11.58
CA PHE A 147 -13.20 -5.78 10.35
C PHE A 147 -13.14 -7.30 10.56
N LEU A 148 -12.71 -7.77 11.71
CA LEU A 148 -12.66 -9.21 11.99
C LEU A 148 -14.06 -9.81 12.17
N TYR A 149 -14.99 -9.10 12.81
CA TYR A 149 -16.29 -9.65 13.18
C TYR A 149 -17.43 -9.25 12.24
N ASN A 150 -17.20 -8.33 11.29
CA ASN A 150 -18.19 -7.95 10.29
C ASN A 150 -17.73 -8.40 8.91
N ASP A 151 -18.64 -8.99 8.13
CA ASP A 151 -18.37 -9.36 6.75
C ASP A 151 -18.69 -8.17 5.84
N ILE A 152 -17.66 -7.38 5.54
CA ILE A 152 -17.80 -6.12 4.82
C ILE A 152 -17.39 -6.34 3.37
N ASN A 153 -18.38 -6.25 2.49
CA ASN A 153 -18.15 -6.24 1.05
C ASN A 153 -17.89 -4.81 0.53
N PRO A 154 -17.40 -4.64 -0.72
CA PRO A 154 -17.13 -3.31 -1.27
C PRO A 154 -18.32 -2.37 -1.24
N THR A 155 -19.54 -2.86 -1.54
CA THR A 155 -20.75 -2.03 -1.52
C THR A 155 -21.06 -1.53 -0.11
N GLU A 156 -20.90 -2.38 0.88
CA GLU A 156 -21.10 -2.02 2.28
C GLU A 156 -20.04 -1.01 2.75
N PHE A 157 -18.79 -1.18 2.33
CA PHE A 157 -17.72 -0.22 2.65
C PHE A 157 -18.03 1.20 2.18
N TYR A 158 -18.63 1.35 0.99
CA TYR A 158 -19.02 2.68 0.48
C TYR A 158 -20.24 3.29 1.18
N ASN A 159 -21.17 2.45 1.62
CA ASN A 159 -22.45 2.91 2.15
C ASN A 159 -22.48 3.05 3.67
N ASN A 160 -21.53 2.44 4.38
CA ASN A 160 -21.46 2.49 5.82
C ASN A 160 -20.31 3.42 6.28
N PRO A 161 -20.61 4.60 6.85
CA PRO A 161 -19.60 5.54 7.33
C PRO A 161 -18.64 4.93 8.36
N ASP A 162 -19.11 3.95 9.16
CA ASP A 162 -18.27 3.31 10.18
C ASP A 162 -17.12 2.52 9.57
N CYS A 163 -17.25 2.07 8.30
CA CYS A 163 -16.17 1.37 7.61
C CYS A 163 -14.98 2.29 7.40
N LEU A 164 -15.20 3.49 6.88
CA LEU A 164 -14.13 4.47 6.69
C LEU A 164 -13.55 4.93 8.03
N GLU A 165 -14.40 5.17 9.04
CA GLU A 165 -13.95 5.57 10.38
C GLU A 165 -13.03 4.54 11.02
N ASN A 166 -13.40 3.27 10.98
CA ASN A 166 -12.56 2.21 11.53
C ASN A 166 -11.31 1.99 10.67
N PHE A 167 -11.41 2.14 9.34
CA PHE A 167 -10.27 1.95 8.44
C PHE A 167 -9.15 2.97 8.72
N ILE A 168 -9.49 4.25 8.91
CA ILE A 168 -8.48 5.30 9.19
C ILE A 168 -7.84 5.20 10.57
N GLN A 169 -8.42 4.41 11.47
CA GLN A 169 -7.85 4.13 12.79
C GLN A 169 -6.95 2.91 12.82
N LEU A 170 -6.95 2.10 11.74
CA LEU A 170 -6.06 0.94 11.65
C LEU A 170 -4.63 1.38 11.33
N ASP A 171 -3.69 0.86 12.11
CA ASP A 171 -2.26 1.00 11.85
C ASP A 171 -1.50 -0.32 12.10
N ASP A 172 -0.19 -0.29 11.88
CA ASP A 172 0.69 -1.44 12.09
C ASP A 172 0.68 -1.92 13.55
N ASN A 173 0.44 -1.02 14.53
CA ASN A 173 0.43 -1.39 15.94
C ASN A 173 -0.76 -2.31 16.28
N ASP A 174 -1.91 -2.10 15.64
CA ASP A 174 -3.09 -2.97 15.81
C ASP A 174 -2.74 -4.40 15.42
N ILE A 175 -2.11 -4.55 14.25
CA ILE A 175 -1.73 -5.85 13.71
C ILE A 175 -0.62 -6.49 14.57
N TRP A 176 0.45 -5.75 14.89
CA TRP A 176 1.54 -6.29 15.71
C TRP A 176 1.09 -6.69 17.11
N THR A 177 0.20 -5.92 17.73
CA THR A 177 -0.33 -6.24 19.05
C THR A 177 -1.20 -7.49 19.00
N ALA A 178 -2.07 -7.59 17.99
CA ALA A 178 -2.88 -8.78 17.76
C ALA A 178 -2.03 -10.03 17.56
N LEU A 179 -1.01 -9.97 16.68
CA LEU A 179 -0.08 -11.07 16.44
C LEU A 179 0.61 -11.54 17.72
N LYS A 180 1.06 -10.60 18.58
CA LYS A 180 1.68 -10.95 19.86
C LYS A 180 0.74 -11.72 20.77
N VAL A 181 -0.52 -11.33 20.86
CA VAL A 181 -1.53 -12.03 21.65
C VAL A 181 -1.90 -13.37 21.00
N TRP A 182 -2.10 -13.40 19.69
CA TRP A 182 -2.46 -14.63 18.96
C TRP A 182 -1.35 -15.68 18.94
N SER A 183 -0.08 -15.30 19.16
CA SER A 183 1.04 -16.25 19.20
C SER A 183 0.91 -17.31 20.29
N THR A 184 0.09 -17.07 21.31
CA THR A 184 -0.21 -18.02 22.40
C THR A 184 -1.64 -18.56 22.34
N HIS A 185 -2.37 -18.32 21.26
CA HIS A 185 -3.73 -18.77 21.09
C HIS A 185 -3.84 -20.30 21.00
N ALA A 186 -4.96 -20.88 21.45
CA ALA A 186 -5.19 -22.32 21.45
C ALA A 186 -5.25 -22.93 20.03
N ASP A 187 -5.73 -22.16 19.06
CA ASP A 187 -5.70 -22.57 17.65
C ASP A 187 -4.26 -22.61 17.15
N LYS A 188 -3.82 -23.82 16.75
CA LYS A 188 -2.43 -24.05 16.35
C LYS A 188 -2.03 -23.35 15.06
N VAL A 189 -2.97 -23.15 14.13
CA VAL A 189 -2.68 -22.47 12.86
C VAL A 189 -2.43 -20.99 13.14
N LEU A 190 -3.35 -20.33 13.86
CA LEU A 190 -3.21 -18.93 14.21
C LEU A 190 -1.95 -18.66 15.03
N SER A 191 -1.69 -19.48 16.07
CA SER A 191 -0.51 -19.30 16.94
C SER A 191 0.81 -19.56 16.22
N THR A 192 0.87 -20.56 15.35
CA THR A 192 2.10 -20.88 14.59
C THR A 192 2.44 -19.76 13.60
N LEU A 193 1.46 -19.28 12.84
CA LEU A 193 1.64 -18.18 11.89
C LEU A 193 2.07 -16.90 12.62
N SER A 194 1.35 -16.53 13.69
CA SER A 194 1.64 -15.33 14.48
C SER A 194 3.05 -15.39 15.11
N MET A 195 3.43 -16.53 15.70
CA MET A 195 4.75 -16.73 16.28
C MET A 195 5.85 -16.68 15.23
N GLY A 196 5.59 -17.27 14.04
CA GLY A 196 6.51 -17.25 12.91
C GLY A 196 6.79 -15.80 12.47
N MET A 197 5.79 -14.95 12.40
CA MET A 197 5.94 -13.55 12.04
C MET A 197 6.73 -12.77 13.09
N ILE A 198 6.41 -12.93 14.39
CA ILE A 198 7.09 -12.22 15.49
C ILE A 198 8.57 -12.58 15.54
N ASN A 199 8.89 -13.88 15.43
CA ASN A 199 10.24 -14.40 15.53
C ASN A 199 11.00 -14.39 14.20
N ARG A 200 10.42 -13.81 13.13
CA ARG A 200 10.98 -13.82 11.77
C ARG A 200 11.31 -15.22 11.24
N ASN A 201 10.57 -16.21 11.71
CA ASN A 201 10.66 -17.59 11.24
C ASN A 201 9.61 -17.82 10.15
N ILE A 202 9.91 -17.31 8.96
CA ILE A 202 9.01 -17.32 7.82
C ILE A 202 9.11 -18.63 7.03
N PHE A 203 8.00 -19.04 6.43
CA PHE A 203 7.95 -20.21 5.58
C PHE A 203 8.75 -20.00 4.30
N LYS A 204 9.31 -21.08 3.79
CA LYS A 204 9.95 -21.08 2.47
C LYS A 204 8.87 -20.86 1.40
N VAL A 205 9.09 -19.87 0.54
CA VAL A 205 8.22 -19.56 -0.59
C VAL A 205 8.87 -20.03 -1.88
N GLU A 206 8.10 -20.69 -2.70
CA GLU A 206 8.42 -21.01 -4.07
C GLU A 206 7.60 -20.12 -5.00
N ILE A 207 8.28 -19.39 -5.86
CA ILE A 207 7.66 -18.51 -6.86
C ILE A 207 7.86 -19.18 -8.22
N SER A 208 6.78 -19.52 -8.90
CA SER A 208 6.78 -20.12 -10.22
C SER A 208 5.92 -19.33 -11.19
N SER A 209 6.31 -19.28 -12.45
CA SER A 209 5.47 -18.79 -13.55
C SER A 209 4.43 -19.81 -14.00
N GLU A 210 4.63 -21.08 -13.62
CA GLU A 210 3.70 -22.18 -13.92
C GLU A 210 2.85 -22.50 -12.69
N PRO A 211 1.62 -23.01 -12.86
CA PRO A 211 0.82 -23.49 -11.74
C PRO A 211 1.59 -24.56 -10.94
N ILE A 212 1.63 -24.40 -9.63
CA ILE A 212 2.22 -25.38 -8.72
C ILE A 212 1.20 -26.53 -8.59
N SER A 213 1.62 -27.74 -8.99
CA SER A 213 0.82 -28.97 -8.89
C SER A 213 0.70 -29.51 -7.46
#